data_f4f31af0703f018e5427423ef06a5d9e
#
_entry.id   f4f31af0703f018e5427423ef06a5d9e
#
_cell.length_a   1.000
_cell.length_b   1.000
_cell.length_c   1.000
_cell.angle_alpha   90.00
_cell.angle_beta   90.00
_cell.angle_gamma   90.00
#
_symmetry.space_group_name_H-M   'P 1'
#
loop_
_entity.id
_entity.type
_entity.pdbx_description
1 polymer ?
#
loop_
_entity_poly.entity_id
_entity_poly.type
_entity_poly.pdbx_seq_one_letter_code
_entity_poly.pdbx_strand_id
1 'polypeptide(L)'
;MSEHRIGFGSKLGMILATAGSAVGLGNVWRFPYMTGADGGAVFILIYLACIVLLGIPCMVSEFIIGRHGAANTARAYEKMSAGKGWKYVGLLGVTTAFLITGYYAVVSGWCLQYLYASSVGQLQENTTSVSAYFSTFSTDPIRPVLWTVVILLLTHFVIIHGVRGGIERASKFLMPVLFILLLVIVGASCMLPNADKGMVFLFQPDFSKLNTHVFLDALGQSFYSLSIAMGCICTYASYFSRQTHLMKSAVQISIIDSLVAILAGLMIFPAAFSVGINPDSGPSLLFITLPQVFQQAFSGLPLIGYVLSLMFYALLTLAALTSLISLHEVSTAYFYEQFHITRKQAAWLVTICTCIIGAFCSLSLGAVDGLQIAGRSLFSVFDFVTGQIFLPVGGFLTCLFLGWFVPRQIVKDEFTNWGTLKGTFFKTYLFSVRYVCPLCILLIFLHQFGVL
;
A
#
# COMPACT_ATOMS: atom_id res chain seq x y z
N MET A 1 32.51 13.65 5.31
CA MET A 1 31.86 14.53 4.34
C MET A 1 30.44 14.02 4.19
N SER A 2 29.42 14.78 4.59
CA SER A 2 28.02 14.40 4.34
C SER A 2 27.77 14.60 2.85
N GLU A 3 27.78 13.52 2.06
CA GLU A 3 27.25 13.56 0.72
C GLU A 3 25.83 14.08 0.80
N HIS A 4 25.59 15.21 0.15
CA HIS A 4 24.26 15.83 0.08
C HIS A 4 23.32 14.84 -0.65
N ARG A 5 22.50 14.12 0.09
CA ARG A 5 21.53 13.17 -0.46
C ARG A 5 20.61 13.94 -1.40
N ILE A 6 20.49 13.49 -2.66
CA ILE A 6 19.61 14.13 -3.65
C ILE A 6 18.15 13.96 -3.18
N GLY A 7 17.54 15.04 -2.74
CA GLY A 7 16.15 15.07 -2.31
C GLY A 7 15.16 15.26 -3.46
N PHE A 8 13.87 15.26 -3.13
CA PHE A 8 12.80 15.62 -4.07
C PHE A 8 12.99 17.03 -4.62
N GLY A 9 12.70 17.20 -5.91
CA GLY A 9 12.85 18.50 -6.59
C GLY A 9 11.69 19.45 -6.32
N SER A 10 10.53 18.95 -5.90
CA SER A 10 9.35 19.78 -5.63
C SER A 10 8.48 19.19 -4.50
N LYS A 11 7.75 20.08 -3.80
CA LYS A 11 6.80 19.70 -2.76
C LYS A 11 5.68 18.80 -3.31
N LEU A 12 5.15 19.12 -4.50
CA LEU A 12 4.12 18.30 -5.14
C LEU A 12 4.64 16.91 -5.46
N GLY A 13 5.86 16.80 -6.04
CA GLY A 13 6.46 15.51 -6.35
C GLY A 13 6.70 14.65 -5.10
N MET A 14 7.15 15.28 -4.01
CA MET A 14 7.29 14.62 -2.72
C MET A 14 5.95 14.06 -2.21
N ILE A 15 4.88 14.86 -2.22
CA ILE A 15 3.55 14.44 -1.76
C ILE A 15 3.03 13.32 -2.65
N LEU A 16 3.10 13.45 -3.99
CA LEU A 16 2.61 12.44 -4.91
C LEU A 16 3.42 11.13 -4.83
N ALA A 17 4.74 11.21 -4.63
CA ALA A 17 5.56 10.01 -4.45
C ALA A 17 5.22 9.29 -3.14
N THR A 18 5.08 10.04 -2.03
CA THR A 18 4.74 9.45 -0.73
C THR A 18 3.29 8.96 -0.68
N ALA A 19 2.36 9.71 -1.28
CA ALA A 19 0.98 9.25 -1.43
C ALA A 19 0.89 8.01 -2.35
N GLY A 20 1.66 7.95 -3.44
CA GLY A 20 1.74 6.78 -4.31
C GLY A 20 2.34 5.54 -3.64
N SER A 21 3.09 5.71 -2.55
CA SER A 21 3.49 4.58 -1.69
C SER A 21 2.31 4.02 -0.89
N ALA A 22 1.42 4.89 -0.41
CA ALA A 22 0.24 4.49 0.35
C ALA A 22 -0.88 4.00 -0.59
N VAL A 23 -1.15 4.73 -1.67
CA VAL A 23 -2.18 4.36 -2.67
C VAL A 23 -1.73 3.15 -3.48
N GLY A 24 -2.33 2.00 -3.21
CA GLY A 24 -1.99 0.74 -3.86
C GLY A 24 -3.20 -0.19 -3.99
N LEU A 25 -2.93 -1.48 -4.17
CA LEU A 25 -3.98 -2.51 -4.17
C LEU A 25 -4.73 -2.57 -2.83
N GLY A 26 -4.12 -2.12 -1.74
CA GLY A 26 -4.77 -2.02 -0.43
C GLY A 26 -6.03 -1.14 -0.44
N ASN A 27 -6.01 -0.04 -1.20
CA ASN A 27 -7.13 0.89 -1.33
C ASN A 27 -8.20 0.39 -2.32
N VAL A 28 -7.77 -0.26 -3.42
CA VAL A 28 -8.67 -0.65 -4.50
C VAL A 28 -9.22 -2.07 -4.31
N TRP A 29 -8.54 -2.87 -3.50
CA TRP A 29 -8.90 -4.27 -3.26
C TRP A 29 -9.32 -4.52 -1.81
N ARG A 30 -8.34 -4.39 -0.86
CA ARG A 30 -8.57 -4.79 0.54
C ARG A 30 -9.62 -3.91 1.22
N PHE A 31 -9.55 -2.61 1.01
CA PHE A 31 -10.52 -1.68 1.62
C PHE A 31 -11.96 -1.92 1.17
N PRO A 32 -12.31 -2.05 -0.14
CA PRO A 32 -13.66 -2.39 -0.54
C PRO A 32 -14.11 -3.76 -0.02
N TYR A 33 -13.24 -4.76 -0.06
CA TYR A 33 -13.56 -6.07 0.50
C TYR A 33 -13.94 -5.99 1.98
N MET A 34 -13.10 -5.36 2.82
CA MET A 34 -13.39 -5.20 4.25
C MET A 34 -14.62 -4.32 4.48
N THR A 35 -14.79 -3.25 3.71
CA THR A 35 -16.01 -2.42 3.75
C THR A 35 -17.27 -3.26 3.48
N GLY A 36 -17.20 -4.17 2.52
CA GLY A 36 -18.30 -5.10 2.20
C GLY A 36 -18.64 -6.06 3.33
N ALA A 37 -17.59 -6.66 3.95
CA ALA A 37 -17.73 -7.60 5.05
C ALA A 37 -18.19 -6.94 6.38
N ASP A 38 -17.72 -5.71 6.63
CA ASP A 38 -17.78 -5.05 7.94
C ASP A 38 -18.84 -3.95 8.03
N GLY A 39 -19.86 -3.99 7.21
CA GLY A 39 -21.05 -3.16 7.37
C GLY A 39 -21.00 -1.77 6.71
N GLY A 40 -20.16 -1.59 5.67
CA GLY A 40 -20.23 -0.42 4.80
C GLY A 40 -19.80 0.89 5.50
N ALA A 41 -20.72 1.84 5.58
CA ALA A 41 -20.47 3.18 6.10
C ALA A 41 -19.93 3.20 7.54
N VAL A 42 -20.32 2.26 8.40
CA VAL A 42 -19.81 2.18 9.79
C VAL A 42 -18.31 1.86 9.79
N PHE A 43 -17.90 0.88 8.98
CA PHE A 43 -16.48 0.57 8.83
C PHE A 43 -15.68 1.79 8.33
N ILE A 44 -16.20 2.51 7.32
CA ILE A 44 -15.54 3.72 6.78
C ILE A 44 -15.36 4.79 7.84
N LEU A 45 -16.38 5.06 8.66
CA LEU A 45 -16.29 6.06 9.74
C LEU A 45 -15.22 5.70 10.77
N ILE A 46 -15.18 4.42 11.18
CA ILE A 46 -14.17 3.94 12.13
C ILE A 46 -12.78 4.00 11.50
N TYR A 47 -12.64 3.56 10.25
CA TYR A 47 -11.40 3.64 9.51
C TYR A 47 -10.85 5.07 9.45
N LEU A 48 -11.68 6.06 9.12
CA LEU A 48 -11.26 7.48 9.10
C LEU A 48 -10.85 7.98 10.49
N ALA A 49 -11.55 7.57 11.54
CA ALA A 49 -11.15 7.89 12.92
C ALA A 49 -9.79 7.25 13.26
N CYS A 50 -9.56 6.00 12.87
CA CYS A 50 -8.29 5.29 13.07
C CYS A 50 -7.13 5.92 12.28
N ILE A 51 -7.37 6.42 11.07
CA ILE A 51 -6.37 7.20 10.31
C ILE A 51 -5.90 8.42 11.12
N VAL A 52 -6.82 9.14 11.76
CA VAL A 52 -6.48 10.32 12.56
C VAL A 52 -5.76 9.94 13.85
N LEU A 53 -6.23 8.91 14.55
CA LEU A 53 -5.74 8.53 15.88
C LEU A 53 -4.42 7.75 15.84
N LEU A 54 -4.25 6.87 14.85
CA LEU A 54 -3.11 5.98 14.72
C LEU A 54 -2.26 6.33 13.49
N GLY A 55 -2.87 6.42 12.32
CA GLY A 55 -2.18 6.54 11.04
C GLY A 55 -1.31 7.79 10.95
N ILE A 56 -1.89 8.97 11.15
CA ILE A 56 -1.16 10.25 11.07
C ILE A 56 -0.02 10.33 12.09
N PRO A 57 -0.20 10.02 13.39
CA PRO A 57 0.90 10.05 14.35
C PRO A 57 2.03 9.09 14.01
N CYS A 58 1.73 7.86 13.58
CA CYS A 58 2.75 6.90 13.16
C CYS A 58 3.51 7.38 11.92
N MET A 59 2.80 7.91 10.91
CA MET A 59 3.43 8.47 9.71
C MET A 59 4.36 9.64 10.04
N VAL A 60 3.93 10.57 10.90
CA VAL A 60 4.78 11.68 11.36
C VAL A 60 6.01 11.17 12.10
N SER A 61 5.87 10.08 12.86
CA SER A 61 6.99 9.45 13.55
C SER A 61 8.03 8.92 12.58
N GLU A 62 7.63 8.22 11.53
CA GLU A 62 8.55 7.78 10.48
C GLU A 62 9.15 8.95 9.69
N PHE A 63 8.38 10.03 9.46
CA PHE A 63 8.93 11.24 8.85
C PHE A 63 10.03 11.87 9.70
N ILE A 64 9.84 11.95 11.01
CA ILE A 64 10.86 12.46 11.93
C ILE A 64 12.13 11.62 11.86
N ILE A 65 11.99 10.29 11.94
CA ILE A 65 13.13 9.37 11.90
C ILE A 65 13.87 9.48 10.57
N GLY A 66 13.14 9.42 9.46
CA GLY A 66 13.73 9.46 8.12
C GLY A 66 14.45 10.79 7.85
N ARG A 67 13.80 11.93 8.12
CA ARG A 67 14.35 13.26 7.86
C ARG A 67 15.55 13.56 8.76
N HIS A 68 15.46 13.25 10.06
CA HIS A 68 16.56 13.45 10.98
C HIS A 68 17.76 12.56 10.64
N GLY A 69 17.50 11.28 10.34
CA GLY A 69 18.54 10.33 9.99
C GLY A 69 19.24 10.64 8.66
N ALA A 70 18.52 11.21 7.68
CA ALA A 70 18.99 11.50 6.32
C ALA A 70 19.80 10.34 5.72
N ALA A 71 19.31 9.10 5.90
CA ALA A 71 19.95 7.85 5.50
C ALA A 71 18.87 6.78 5.21
N ASN A 72 19.28 5.58 4.76
CA ASN A 72 18.35 4.44 4.71
C ASN A 72 17.73 4.16 6.08
N THR A 73 16.61 3.46 6.09
CA THR A 73 15.81 3.26 7.31
C THR A 73 16.64 2.67 8.46
N ALA A 74 17.46 1.65 8.25
CA ALA A 74 18.26 1.04 9.31
C ALA A 74 19.28 2.02 9.92
N ARG A 75 19.99 2.77 9.07
CA ARG A 75 20.94 3.80 9.48
C ARG A 75 20.27 5.01 10.15
N ALA A 76 19.04 5.35 9.75
CA ALA A 76 18.31 6.44 10.38
C ALA A 76 18.03 6.16 11.87
N TYR A 77 17.58 4.95 12.20
CA TYR A 77 17.43 4.50 13.59
C TYR A 77 18.76 4.45 14.34
N GLU A 78 19.82 3.92 13.71
CA GLU A 78 21.14 3.83 14.30
C GLU A 78 21.70 5.21 14.70
N LYS A 79 21.62 6.20 13.81
CA LYS A 79 22.07 7.58 14.06
C LYS A 79 21.32 8.22 15.23
N MET A 80 20.00 8.06 15.30
CA MET A 80 19.19 8.63 16.38
C MET A 80 19.38 7.93 17.71
N SER A 81 19.90 6.70 17.72
CA SER A 81 20.10 5.89 18.92
C SER A 81 21.54 5.87 19.42
N ALA A 82 22.46 6.57 18.76
CA ALA A 82 23.90 6.51 19.04
C ALA A 82 24.41 5.05 19.16
N GLY A 83 23.97 4.17 18.27
CA GLY A 83 24.43 2.78 18.17
C GLY A 83 23.79 1.78 19.16
N LYS A 84 22.76 2.15 19.92
CA LYS A 84 22.14 1.31 20.96
C LYS A 84 21.19 0.21 20.45
N GLY A 85 21.49 -0.42 19.33
CA GLY A 85 20.75 -1.60 18.85
C GLY A 85 19.43 -1.32 18.11
N TRP A 86 18.89 -0.09 18.12
CA TRP A 86 17.66 0.27 17.43
C TRP A 86 17.74 0.17 15.90
N LYS A 87 18.93 0.03 15.34
CA LYS A 87 19.11 -0.28 13.91
C LYS A 87 18.34 -1.52 13.46
N TYR A 88 18.13 -2.49 14.37
CA TYR A 88 17.39 -3.71 14.05
C TYR A 88 15.89 -3.45 13.77
N VAL A 89 15.31 -2.39 14.35
CA VAL A 89 13.94 -1.97 14.02
C VAL A 89 13.88 -1.45 12.59
N GLY A 90 14.83 -0.62 12.20
CA GLY A 90 14.94 -0.15 10.83
C GLY A 90 15.26 -1.30 9.84
N LEU A 91 16.08 -2.27 10.26
CA LEU A 91 16.38 -3.45 9.45
C LEU A 91 15.14 -4.35 9.29
N LEU A 92 14.30 -4.47 10.34
CA LEU A 92 13.01 -5.15 10.23
C LEU A 92 12.13 -4.51 9.15
N GLY A 93 12.05 -3.16 9.11
CA GLY A 93 11.32 -2.44 8.05
C GLY A 93 11.90 -2.70 6.66
N VAL A 94 13.23 -2.70 6.50
CA VAL A 94 13.89 -3.02 5.22
C VAL A 94 13.59 -4.46 4.79
N THR A 95 13.69 -5.42 5.72
CA THR A 95 13.38 -6.84 5.44
C THR A 95 11.92 -7.01 5.06
N THR A 96 11.02 -6.33 5.76
CA THR A 96 9.59 -6.33 5.46
C THR A 96 9.33 -5.83 4.04
N ALA A 97 9.87 -4.66 3.67
CA ALA A 97 9.73 -4.11 2.33
C ALA A 97 10.31 -5.05 1.25
N PHE A 98 11.44 -5.67 1.52
CA PHE A 98 12.09 -6.59 0.60
C PHE A 98 11.23 -7.84 0.31
N LEU A 99 10.70 -8.47 1.36
CA LEU A 99 9.82 -9.64 1.21
C LEU A 99 8.50 -9.27 0.54
N ILE A 100 7.89 -8.14 0.96
CA ILE A 100 6.66 -7.63 0.33
C ILE A 100 6.92 -7.36 -1.16
N THR A 101 8.02 -6.75 -1.55
CA THR A 101 8.33 -6.51 -2.97
C THR A 101 8.27 -7.81 -3.78
N GLY A 102 8.78 -8.91 -3.25
CA GLY A 102 8.80 -10.21 -3.92
C GLY A 102 7.40 -10.78 -4.17
N TYR A 103 6.59 -10.96 -3.12
CA TYR A 103 5.27 -11.58 -3.30
C TYR A 103 4.22 -10.60 -3.84
N TYR A 104 4.28 -9.31 -3.52
CA TYR A 104 3.37 -8.30 -4.07
C TYR A 104 3.55 -8.12 -5.58
N ALA A 105 4.77 -8.34 -6.10
CA ALA A 105 5.03 -8.34 -7.53
C ALA A 105 4.26 -9.43 -8.29
N VAL A 106 3.92 -10.57 -7.64
CA VAL A 106 3.09 -11.62 -8.24
C VAL A 106 1.69 -11.08 -8.56
N VAL A 107 1.01 -10.49 -7.57
CA VAL A 107 -0.32 -9.91 -7.76
C VAL A 107 -0.28 -8.72 -8.71
N SER A 108 0.78 -7.92 -8.63
CA SER A 108 1.00 -6.81 -9.57
C SER A 108 1.20 -7.29 -11.01
N GLY A 109 1.87 -8.43 -11.19
CA GLY A 109 2.00 -9.12 -12.47
C GLY A 109 0.65 -9.63 -13.00
N TRP A 110 -0.23 -10.11 -12.11
CA TRP A 110 -1.60 -10.49 -12.50
C TRP A 110 -2.39 -9.27 -13.01
N CYS A 111 -2.26 -8.11 -12.37
CA CYS A 111 -2.89 -6.88 -12.87
C CYS A 111 -2.42 -6.55 -14.30
N LEU A 112 -1.13 -6.70 -14.56
CA LEU A 112 -0.54 -6.46 -15.89
C LEU A 112 -1.00 -7.49 -16.93
N GLN A 113 -1.10 -8.79 -16.56
CA GLN A 113 -1.68 -9.82 -17.42
C GLN A 113 -3.14 -9.50 -17.76
N TYR A 114 -3.94 -9.08 -16.78
CA TYR A 114 -5.34 -8.75 -17.00
C TYR A 114 -5.52 -7.47 -17.84
N LEU A 115 -4.60 -6.52 -17.71
CA LEU A 115 -4.52 -5.36 -18.61
C LEU A 115 -4.27 -5.82 -20.06
N TYR A 116 -3.31 -6.72 -20.25
CA TYR A 116 -3.03 -7.32 -21.57
C TYR A 116 -4.24 -8.10 -22.10
N ALA A 117 -4.80 -9.02 -21.31
CA ALA A 117 -5.96 -9.83 -21.69
C ALA A 117 -7.19 -8.96 -22.02
N SER A 118 -7.40 -7.86 -21.27
CA SER A 118 -8.43 -6.88 -21.58
C SER A 118 -8.15 -6.16 -22.89
N SER A 119 -6.90 -5.78 -23.18
CA SER A 119 -6.55 -5.05 -24.41
C SER A 119 -6.73 -5.87 -25.68
N VAL A 120 -6.62 -7.20 -25.60
CA VAL A 120 -6.80 -8.13 -26.74
C VAL A 120 -8.19 -8.80 -26.74
N GLY A 121 -9.13 -8.39 -25.89
CA GLY A 121 -10.51 -8.90 -25.84
C GLY A 121 -10.69 -10.26 -25.18
N GLN A 122 -9.64 -10.92 -24.69
CA GLN A 122 -9.70 -12.28 -24.11
C GLN A 122 -10.67 -12.41 -22.92
N LEU A 123 -10.83 -11.35 -22.14
CA LEU A 123 -11.76 -11.37 -21.00
C LEU A 123 -13.24 -11.34 -21.41
N GLN A 124 -13.57 -10.89 -22.62
CA GLN A 124 -14.94 -10.81 -23.13
C GLN A 124 -15.35 -12.08 -23.86
N GLU A 125 -14.44 -12.74 -24.55
CA GLU A 125 -14.72 -13.99 -25.26
C GLU A 125 -15.00 -15.15 -24.31
N ASN A 126 -14.49 -15.11 -23.08
CA ASN A 126 -14.60 -16.17 -22.07
C ASN A 126 -15.67 -15.89 -21.00
N THR A 127 -16.77 -15.26 -21.34
CA THR A 127 -17.86 -14.84 -20.41
C THR A 127 -18.42 -15.95 -19.54
N THR A 128 -18.34 -17.20 -19.94
CA THR A 128 -18.88 -18.35 -19.20
C THR A 128 -17.97 -18.89 -18.11
N SER A 129 -16.69 -18.42 -18.01
CA SER A 129 -15.73 -18.97 -17.05
C SER A 129 -14.58 -18.04 -16.67
N VAL A 130 -14.88 -16.80 -16.24
CA VAL A 130 -13.86 -15.90 -15.69
C VAL A 130 -13.08 -16.55 -14.55
N SER A 131 -13.77 -17.36 -13.74
CA SER A 131 -13.14 -18.15 -12.67
C SER A 131 -12.18 -19.21 -13.22
N ALA A 132 -12.54 -19.90 -14.31
CA ALA A 132 -11.64 -20.87 -14.95
C ALA A 132 -10.43 -20.17 -15.60
N TYR A 133 -10.64 -19.00 -16.20
CA TYR A 133 -9.51 -18.20 -16.72
C TYR A 133 -8.51 -17.85 -15.62
N PHE A 134 -9.00 -17.36 -14.46
CA PHE A 134 -8.15 -17.01 -13.34
C PHE A 134 -7.43 -18.24 -12.78
N SER A 135 -8.13 -19.35 -12.56
CA SER A 135 -7.51 -20.58 -12.03
C SER A 135 -6.44 -21.13 -12.98
N THR A 136 -6.74 -21.21 -14.29
CA THR A 136 -5.78 -21.67 -15.29
C THR A 136 -4.56 -20.77 -15.39
N PHE A 137 -4.76 -19.44 -15.30
CA PHE A 137 -3.67 -18.48 -15.32
C PHE A 137 -2.84 -18.53 -14.04
N SER A 138 -3.47 -18.50 -12.86
CA SER A 138 -2.75 -18.40 -11.57
C SER A 138 -1.94 -19.65 -11.23
N THR A 139 -2.32 -20.82 -11.76
CA THR A 139 -1.61 -22.11 -11.59
C THR A 139 -0.66 -22.43 -12.74
N ASP A 140 -0.60 -21.60 -13.79
CA ASP A 140 0.38 -21.78 -14.87
C ASP A 140 1.80 -21.52 -14.34
N PRO A 141 2.78 -22.42 -14.62
CA PRO A 141 4.13 -22.27 -14.07
C PRO A 141 4.94 -21.16 -14.74
N ILE A 142 4.55 -20.68 -15.93
CA ILE A 142 5.36 -19.74 -16.72
C ILE A 142 4.74 -18.34 -16.75
N ARG A 143 3.45 -18.23 -17.09
CA ARG A 143 2.81 -16.93 -17.35
C ARG A 143 2.83 -15.98 -16.16
N PRO A 144 2.41 -16.38 -14.93
CA PRO A 144 2.44 -15.47 -13.78
C PRO A 144 3.86 -15.06 -13.41
N VAL A 145 4.84 -15.97 -13.54
CA VAL A 145 6.26 -15.67 -13.29
C VAL A 145 6.78 -14.65 -14.30
N LEU A 146 6.44 -14.81 -15.60
CA LEU A 146 6.84 -13.88 -16.64
C LEU A 146 6.32 -12.46 -16.34
N TRP A 147 5.03 -12.31 -16.00
CA TRP A 147 4.44 -11.02 -15.68
C TRP A 147 4.99 -10.41 -14.38
N THR A 148 5.34 -11.26 -13.40
CA THR A 148 6.04 -10.84 -12.18
C THR A 148 7.41 -10.24 -12.52
N VAL A 149 8.17 -10.86 -13.42
CA VAL A 149 9.47 -10.34 -13.89
C VAL A 149 9.27 -9.03 -14.64
N VAL A 150 8.29 -8.96 -15.55
CA VAL A 150 8.02 -7.74 -16.33
C VAL A 150 7.69 -6.54 -15.42
N ILE A 151 6.82 -6.70 -14.43
CA ILE A 151 6.47 -5.58 -13.53
C ILE A 151 7.66 -5.16 -12.66
N LEU A 152 8.49 -6.10 -12.22
CA LEU A 152 9.73 -5.80 -11.48
C LEU A 152 10.75 -5.09 -12.36
N LEU A 153 10.87 -5.42 -13.64
CA LEU A 153 11.74 -4.70 -14.58
C LEU A 153 11.22 -3.28 -14.85
N LEU A 154 9.90 -3.07 -14.96
CA LEU A 154 9.32 -1.73 -15.05
C LEU A 154 9.64 -0.91 -13.79
N THR A 155 9.49 -1.52 -12.60
CA THR A 155 9.88 -0.91 -11.32
C THR A 155 11.37 -0.57 -11.30
N HIS A 156 12.23 -1.52 -11.68
CA HIS A 156 13.68 -1.35 -11.78
C HIS A 156 14.05 -0.15 -12.63
N PHE A 157 13.43 -0.04 -13.82
CA PHE A 157 13.70 1.07 -14.74
C PHE A 157 13.45 2.43 -14.10
N VAL A 158 12.41 2.57 -13.28
CA VAL A 158 12.15 3.81 -12.53
C VAL A 158 13.23 4.04 -11.46
N ILE A 159 13.59 2.99 -10.70
CA ILE A 159 14.52 3.08 -9.57
C ILE A 159 15.93 3.47 -9.99
N ILE A 160 16.45 2.95 -11.10
CA ILE A 160 17.81 3.26 -11.57
C ILE A 160 18.01 4.74 -11.93
N HIS A 161 16.93 5.45 -12.27
CA HIS A 161 16.97 6.89 -12.58
C HIS A 161 16.97 7.80 -11.32
N GLY A 162 16.95 7.19 -10.13
CA GLY A 162 17.06 7.88 -8.85
C GLY A 162 15.76 8.54 -8.38
N VAL A 163 15.87 9.28 -7.28
CA VAL A 163 14.70 9.85 -6.60
C VAL A 163 14.04 10.93 -7.48
N ARG A 164 14.82 11.91 -7.95
CA ARG A 164 14.27 13.06 -8.69
C ARG A 164 13.91 12.73 -10.14
N GLY A 165 14.79 12.02 -10.85
CA GLY A 165 14.62 11.66 -12.26
C GLY A 165 13.71 10.46 -12.51
N GLY A 166 13.65 9.53 -11.55
CA GLY A 166 12.85 8.32 -11.60
C GLY A 166 11.57 8.44 -10.77
N ILE A 167 11.67 8.27 -9.46
CA ILE A 167 10.53 8.15 -8.54
C ILE A 167 9.59 9.36 -8.62
N GLU A 168 10.15 10.58 -8.45
CA GLU A 168 9.34 11.81 -8.48
C GLU A 168 8.66 12.03 -9.82
N ARG A 169 9.41 11.81 -10.93
CA ARG A 169 8.88 11.98 -12.29
C ARG A 169 7.80 10.96 -12.60
N ALA A 170 8.02 9.70 -12.24
CA ALA A 170 7.02 8.65 -12.39
C ALA A 170 5.75 8.96 -11.57
N SER A 171 5.88 9.33 -10.31
CA SER A 171 4.73 9.63 -9.45
C SER A 171 3.94 10.84 -9.92
N LYS A 172 4.60 11.88 -10.45
CA LYS A 172 3.94 13.04 -11.05
C LYS A 172 3.09 12.71 -12.27
N PHE A 173 3.41 11.63 -12.98
CA PHE A 173 2.63 11.17 -14.12
C PHE A 173 1.60 10.11 -13.72
N LEU A 174 2.03 9.06 -12.99
CA LEU A 174 1.20 7.91 -12.66
C LEU A 174 0.01 8.28 -11.74
N MET A 175 0.24 9.13 -10.72
CA MET A 175 -0.81 9.46 -9.75
C MET A 175 -1.97 10.28 -10.36
N PRO A 176 -1.76 11.35 -11.14
CA PRO A 176 -2.86 12.04 -11.82
C PRO A 176 -3.61 11.13 -12.80
N VAL A 177 -2.91 10.29 -13.57
CA VAL A 177 -3.54 9.33 -14.49
C VAL A 177 -4.41 8.35 -13.71
N LEU A 178 -3.93 7.80 -12.60
CA LEU A 178 -4.69 6.92 -11.71
C LEU A 178 -5.99 7.61 -11.23
N PHE A 179 -5.89 8.86 -10.77
CA PHE A 179 -7.06 9.62 -10.31
C PHE A 179 -8.08 9.86 -11.44
N ILE A 180 -7.63 10.19 -12.65
CA ILE A 180 -8.52 10.39 -13.79
C ILE A 180 -9.24 9.09 -14.15
N LEU A 181 -8.51 7.97 -14.24
CA LEU A 181 -9.09 6.65 -14.51
C LEU A 181 -10.14 6.29 -13.45
N LEU A 182 -9.80 6.49 -12.16
CA LEU A 182 -10.68 6.20 -11.05
C LEU A 182 -11.97 7.02 -11.13
N LEU A 183 -11.89 8.34 -11.37
CA LEU A 183 -13.06 9.21 -11.48
C LEU A 183 -13.97 8.85 -12.66
N VAL A 184 -13.40 8.48 -13.82
CA VAL A 184 -14.18 8.05 -14.97
C VAL A 184 -14.95 6.76 -14.66
N ILE A 185 -14.28 5.77 -14.05
CA ILE A 185 -14.94 4.50 -13.73
C ILE A 185 -16.00 4.70 -12.63
N VAL A 186 -15.72 5.54 -11.61
CA VAL A 186 -16.72 5.93 -10.58
C VAL A 186 -17.95 6.57 -11.23
N GLY A 187 -17.74 7.52 -12.15
CA GLY A 187 -18.84 8.15 -12.87
C GLY A 187 -19.69 7.13 -13.63
N ALA A 188 -19.08 6.20 -14.34
CA ALA A 188 -19.77 5.13 -15.05
C ALA A 188 -20.54 4.21 -14.10
N SER A 189 -19.93 3.82 -12.97
CA SER A 189 -20.56 2.93 -11.97
C SER A 189 -21.78 3.59 -11.30
N CYS A 190 -21.70 4.89 -10.99
CA CYS A 190 -22.78 5.63 -10.37
C CYS A 190 -23.97 5.91 -11.32
N MET A 191 -23.79 5.76 -12.62
CA MET A 191 -24.88 5.90 -13.63
C MET A 191 -25.65 4.62 -13.88
N LEU A 192 -25.24 3.50 -13.28
CA LEU A 192 -25.92 2.20 -13.46
C LEU A 192 -27.28 2.15 -12.75
N PRO A 193 -28.23 1.35 -13.25
CA PRO A 193 -29.50 1.08 -12.57
C PRO A 193 -29.24 0.51 -11.15
N ASN A 194 -30.00 0.96 -10.15
CA ASN A 194 -29.84 0.58 -8.74
C ASN A 194 -28.48 0.93 -8.10
N ALA A 195 -27.69 1.81 -8.70
CA ALA A 195 -26.42 2.30 -8.12
C ALA A 195 -26.62 3.01 -6.77
N ASP A 196 -27.81 3.58 -6.55
CA ASP A 196 -28.25 4.20 -5.30
C ASP A 196 -28.10 3.27 -4.10
N LYS A 197 -28.38 1.98 -4.23
CA LYS A 197 -28.19 0.99 -3.17
C LYS A 197 -26.74 0.89 -2.70
N GLY A 198 -25.79 0.89 -3.65
CA GLY A 198 -24.38 0.89 -3.36
C GLY A 198 -23.92 2.20 -2.69
N MET A 199 -24.47 3.34 -3.12
CA MET A 199 -24.20 4.64 -2.48
C MET A 199 -24.77 4.71 -1.07
N VAL A 200 -26.00 4.23 -0.84
CA VAL A 200 -26.60 4.14 0.50
C VAL A 200 -25.73 3.25 1.42
N PHE A 201 -25.28 2.10 0.92
CA PHE A 201 -24.41 1.20 1.68
C PHE A 201 -23.10 1.88 2.13
N LEU A 202 -22.53 2.73 1.28
CA LEU A 202 -21.25 3.43 1.57
C LEU A 202 -21.40 4.66 2.47
N PHE A 203 -22.56 5.33 2.46
CA PHE A 203 -22.70 6.63 3.12
C PHE A 203 -23.77 6.68 4.22
N GLN A 204 -24.63 5.67 4.31
CA GLN A 204 -25.64 5.59 5.36
C GLN A 204 -25.19 4.58 6.44
N PRO A 205 -24.69 5.05 7.60
CA PRO A 205 -24.17 4.16 8.62
C PRO A 205 -25.28 3.41 9.35
N ASP A 206 -25.14 2.09 9.42
CA ASP A 206 -25.97 1.21 10.23
C ASP A 206 -25.18 0.80 11.49
N PHE A 207 -25.37 1.55 12.58
CA PHE A 207 -24.67 1.31 13.83
C PHE A 207 -25.03 -0.01 14.52
N SER A 208 -26.07 -0.72 14.07
CA SER A 208 -26.37 -2.07 14.57
C SER A 208 -25.29 -3.10 14.23
N LYS A 209 -24.52 -2.82 13.17
CA LYS A 209 -23.37 -3.64 12.71
C LYS A 209 -22.07 -3.34 13.46
N LEU A 210 -22.05 -2.32 14.31
CA LEU A 210 -20.88 -1.97 15.09
C LEU A 210 -20.59 -3.07 16.13
N ASN A 211 -19.42 -3.68 16.01
CA ASN A 211 -18.91 -4.67 16.97
C ASN A 211 -17.39 -4.54 17.08
N THR A 212 -16.79 -5.31 18.00
CA THR A 212 -15.34 -5.28 18.25
C THR A 212 -14.53 -5.70 17.02
N HIS A 213 -15.02 -6.65 16.24
CA HIS A 213 -14.35 -7.13 15.02
C HIS A 213 -14.23 -6.01 13.98
N VAL A 214 -15.33 -5.33 13.66
CA VAL A 214 -15.35 -4.19 12.72
C VAL A 214 -14.40 -3.08 13.16
N PHE A 215 -14.34 -2.80 14.47
CA PHE A 215 -13.39 -1.81 15.00
C PHE A 215 -11.92 -2.24 14.79
N LEU A 216 -11.59 -3.49 15.10
CA LEU A 216 -10.22 -4.00 15.00
C LEU A 216 -9.77 -4.16 13.54
N ASP A 217 -10.67 -4.54 12.66
CA ASP A 217 -10.42 -4.62 11.22
C ASP A 217 -10.20 -3.24 10.60
N ALA A 218 -11.02 -2.25 10.96
CA ALA A 218 -10.83 -0.88 10.51
C ALA A 218 -9.51 -0.28 11.04
N LEU A 219 -9.14 -0.60 12.29
CA LEU A 219 -7.87 -0.22 12.88
C LEU A 219 -6.69 -0.84 12.12
N GLY A 220 -6.74 -2.14 11.85
CA GLY A 220 -5.74 -2.86 11.05
C GLY A 220 -5.63 -2.33 9.63
N GLN A 221 -6.76 -2.05 8.98
CA GLN A 221 -6.79 -1.48 7.63
C GLN A 221 -6.18 -0.08 7.59
N SER A 222 -6.42 0.77 8.59
CA SER A 222 -5.83 2.11 8.64
C SER A 222 -4.31 2.10 8.76
N PHE A 223 -3.77 1.12 9.47
CA PHE A 223 -2.33 0.92 9.61
C PHE A 223 -1.69 0.40 8.31
N TYR A 224 -2.34 -0.56 7.68
CA TYR A 224 -1.86 -1.17 6.44
C TYR A 224 -1.90 -0.20 5.25
N SER A 225 -3.01 0.54 5.08
CA SER A 225 -3.25 1.44 3.95
C SER A 225 -2.17 2.52 3.82
N LEU A 226 -1.73 3.10 4.94
CA LEU A 226 -0.73 4.16 4.96
C LEU A 226 0.73 3.68 4.83
N SER A 227 0.98 2.41 4.53
CA SER A 227 2.33 1.83 4.38
C SER A 227 3.25 2.08 5.59
N ILE A 228 2.68 2.04 6.81
CA ILE A 228 3.41 2.27 8.06
C ILE A 228 4.23 1.03 8.43
N ALA A 229 5.41 1.23 9.02
CA ALA A 229 6.37 0.22 9.49
C ALA A 229 7.06 -0.63 8.40
N MET A 230 6.82 -0.33 7.12
CA MET A 230 7.53 -0.99 6.00
C MET A 230 8.85 -0.28 5.62
N GLY A 231 9.21 0.78 6.30
CA GLY A 231 10.37 1.60 5.95
C GLY A 231 10.18 2.53 4.74
N CYS A 232 9.08 2.44 4.00
CA CYS A 232 8.79 3.28 2.84
C CYS A 232 8.68 4.75 3.22
N ILE A 233 7.87 5.05 4.22
CA ILE A 233 7.63 6.40 4.73
C ILE A 233 8.93 6.99 5.30
N CYS A 234 9.68 6.21 6.08
CA CYS A 234 10.98 6.61 6.63
C CYS A 234 12.03 6.86 5.52
N THR A 235 12.11 5.97 4.52
CA THR A 235 13.03 6.13 3.38
C THR A 235 12.71 7.38 2.58
N TYR A 236 11.44 7.63 2.25
CA TYR A 236 11.05 8.83 1.51
C TYR A 236 11.27 10.10 2.33
N ALA A 237 11.02 10.07 3.64
CA ALA A 237 11.28 11.19 4.52
C ALA A 237 12.76 11.56 4.60
N SER A 238 13.67 10.61 4.38
CA SER A 238 15.11 10.88 4.32
C SER A 238 15.50 11.76 3.12
N TYR A 239 14.62 11.91 2.14
CA TYR A 239 14.76 12.80 0.99
C TYR A 239 14.03 14.15 1.16
N PHE A 240 13.36 14.36 2.31
CA PHE A 240 12.64 15.61 2.57
C PHE A 240 13.59 16.76 2.88
N SER A 241 13.22 17.95 2.44
CA SER A 241 13.90 19.17 2.84
C SER A 241 13.60 19.51 4.31
N ARG A 242 14.51 20.25 4.96
CA ARG A 242 14.30 20.76 6.32
C ARG A 242 13.06 21.67 6.44
N GLN A 243 12.65 22.32 5.34
CA GLN A 243 11.48 23.22 5.30
C GLN A 243 10.15 22.45 5.18
N THR A 244 10.17 21.13 4.98
CA THR A 244 8.94 20.34 4.83
C THR A 244 8.14 20.32 6.13
N HIS A 245 6.88 20.74 6.08
CA HIS A 245 5.98 20.70 7.23
C HIS A 245 5.43 19.27 7.42
N LEU A 246 6.04 18.48 8.31
CA LEU A 246 5.76 17.04 8.44
C LEU A 246 4.29 16.73 8.74
N MET A 247 3.70 17.38 9.73
CA MET A 247 2.29 17.18 10.08
C MET A 247 1.35 17.49 8.91
N LYS A 248 1.57 18.62 8.21
CA LYS A 248 0.75 18.99 7.06
C LYS A 248 0.89 17.97 5.92
N SER A 249 2.11 17.48 5.69
CA SER A 249 2.36 16.46 4.66
C SER A 249 1.68 15.13 5.02
N ALA A 250 1.75 14.69 6.29
CA ALA A 250 1.07 13.48 6.74
C ALA A 250 -0.45 13.58 6.55
N VAL A 251 -1.06 14.69 6.95
CA VAL A 251 -2.50 14.92 6.74
C VAL A 251 -2.86 14.92 5.25
N GLN A 252 -2.07 15.59 4.40
CA GLN A 252 -2.33 15.62 2.96
C GLN A 252 -2.25 14.21 2.33
N ILE A 253 -1.25 13.42 2.70
CA ILE A 253 -1.07 12.05 2.22
C ILE A 253 -2.21 11.16 2.70
N SER A 254 -2.59 11.25 3.97
CA SER A 254 -3.72 10.48 4.53
C SER A 254 -5.05 10.83 3.87
N ILE A 255 -5.29 12.11 3.54
CA ILE A 255 -6.49 12.54 2.81
C ILE A 255 -6.49 11.94 1.40
N ILE A 256 -5.36 11.98 0.68
CA ILE A 256 -5.25 11.41 -0.67
C ILE A 256 -5.51 9.89 -0.62
N ASP A 257 -4.90 9.18 0.32
CA ASP A 257 -5.06 7.75 0.52
C ASP A 257 -6.52 7.37 0.81
N SER A 258 -7.13 8.01 1.80
CA SER A 258 -8.53 7.77 2.19
C SER A 258 -9.51 8.12 1.07
N LEU A 259 -9.24 9.20 0.32
CA LEU A 259 -10.06 9.60 -0.83
C LEU A 259 -10.03 8.51 -1.92
N VAL A 260 -8.86 7.98 -2.25
CA VAL A 260 -8.75 6.88 -3.22
C VAL A 260 -9.49 5.64 -2.73
N ALA A 261 -9.37 5.29 -1.45
CA ALA A 261 -10.07 4.15 -0.87
C ALA A 261 -11.61 4.29 -0.97
N ILE A 262 -12.15 5.46 -0.61
CA ILE A 262 -13.60 5.75 -0.72
C ILE A 262 -14.06 5.77 -2.18
N LEU A 263 -13.28 6.37 -3.08
CA LEU A 263 -13.60 6.36 -4.52
C LEU A 263 -13.55 4.94 -5.10
N ALA A 264 -12.64 4.09 -4.64
CA ALA A 264 -12.63 2.68 -5.02
C ALA A 264 -13.89 1.94 -4.53
N GLY A 265 -14.39 2.26 -3.34
CA GLY A 265 -15.70 1.80 -2.88
C GLY A 265 -16.82 2.26 -3.81
N LEU A 266 -16.84 3.56 -4.17
CA LEU A 266 -17.81 4.12 -5.13
C LEU A 266 -17.70 3.53 -6.54
N MET A 267 -16.53 3.06 -6.93
CA MET A 267 -16.35 2.34 -8.18
C MET A 267 -16.97 0.93 -8.13
N ILE A 268 -16.82 0.23 -7.00
CA ILE A 268 -17.14 -1.20 -6.88
C ILE A 268 -18.59 -1.42 -6.43
N PHE A 269 -19.04 -0.77 -5.35
CA PHE A 269 -20.35 -1.09 -4.75
C PHE A 269 -21.55 -0.74 -5.63
N PRO A 270 -21.64 0.45 -6.27
CA PRO A 270 -22.73 0.75 -7.17
C PRO A 270 -22.81 -0.24 -8.34
N ALA A 271 -21.67 -0.62 -8.93
CA ALA A 271 -21.63 -1.60 -10.02
C ALA A 271 -22.02 -3.00 -9.56
N ALA A 272 -21.52 -3.48 -8.41
CA ALA A 272 -21.84 -4.80 -7.87
C ALA A 272 -23.34 -4.93 -7.51
N PHE A 273 -23.90 -3.94 -6.82
CA PHE A 273 -25.31 -3.93 -6.44
C PHE A 273 -26.24 -3.79 -7.67
N SER A 274 -25.78 -3.15 -8.77
CA SER A 274 -26.59 -3.04 -9.99
C SER A 274 -26.87 -4.38 -10.65
N VAL A 275 -25.99 -5.37 -10.47
CA VAL A 275 -26.09 -6.72 -11.03
C VAL A 275 -26.38 -7.79 -9.95
N GLY A 276 -26.62 -7.37 -8.71
CA GLY A 276 -26.98 -8.27 -7.60
C GLY A 276 -25.82 -9.17 -7.11
N ILE A 277 -24.57 -8.78 -7.38
CA ILE A 277 -23.37 -9.49 -6.91
C ILE A 277 -22.94 -8.92 -5.56
N ASN A 278 -22.64 -9.80 -4.61
CA ASN A 278 -22.12 -9.42 -3.29
C ASN A 278 -20.61 -9.16 -3.37
N PRO A 279 -20.10 -7.98 -2.97
CA PRO A 279 -18.70 -7.61 -3.11
C PRO A 279 -17.80 -8.13 -1.96
N ASP A 280 -18.22 -9.14 -1.20
CA ASP A 280 -17.49 -9.72 -0.06
C ASP A 280 -16.56 -10.90 -0.42
N SER A 281 -16.32 -11.14 -1.71
CA SER A 281 -15.67 -12.35 -2.24
C SER A 281 -14.14 -12.42 -2.09
N GLY A 282 -13.51 -11.60 -1.20
CA GLY A 282 -12.08 -11.68 -0.90
C GLY A 282 -11.14 -11.38 -2.09
N PRO A 283 -9.99 -12.06 -2.19
CA PRO A 283 -9.01 -11.83 -3.28
C PRO A 283 -9.54 -12.03 -4.69
N SER A 284 -10.55 -12.87 -4.86
CA SER A 284 -11.21 -13.12 -6.13
C SER A 284 -11.99 -11.90 -6.67
N LEU A 285 -12.30 -10.93 -5.81
CA LEU A 285 -13.04 -9.72 -6.18
C LEU A 285 -12.47 -9.03 -7.44
N LEU A 286 -11.17 -8.79 -7.48
CA LEU A 286 -10.54 -8.06 -8.61
C LEU A 286 -10.46 -8.88 -9.91
N PHE A 287 -10.25 -10.18 -9.81
CA PHE A 287 -9.89 -11.00 -10.96
C PHE A 287 -11.02 -11.91 -11.45
N ILE A 288 -12.04 -12.12 -10.62
CA ILE A 288 -13.21 -12.94 -10.96
C ILE A 288 -14.49 -12.10 -10.93
N THR A 289 -14.80 -11.45 -9.81
CA THR A 289 -16.08 -10.78 -9.61
C THR A 289 -16.22 -9.51 -10.43
N LEU A 290 -15.22 -8.61 -10.39
CA LEU A 290 -15.34 -7.33 -11.10
C LEU A 290 -15.36 -7.44 -12.63
N PRO A 291 -14.60 -8.34 -13.30
CA PRO A 291 -14.82 -8.59 -14.73
C PRO A 291 -16.25 -8.97 -15.06
N GLN A 292 -16.86 -9.87 -14.26
CA GLN A 292 -18.26 -10.27 -14.43
C GLN A 292 -19.22 -9.10 -14.21
N VAL A 293 -18.97 -8.29 -13.17
CA VAL A 293 -19.76 -7.08 -12.89
C VAL A 293 -19.75 -6.13 -14.08
N PHE A 294 -18.58 -5.80 -14.63
CA PHE A 294 -18.49 -4.90 -15.78
C PHE A 294 -19.16 -5.47 -17.03
N GLN A 295 -19.01 -6.77 -17.30
CA GLN A 295 -19.66 -7.42 -18.43
C GLN A 295 -21.18 -7.40 -18.30
N GLN A 296 -21.73 -7.72 -17.13
CA GLN A 296 -23.17 -7.76 -16.89
C GLN A 296 -23.78 -6.34 -16.82
N ALA A 297 -23.14 -5.42 -16.11
CA ALA A 297 -23.60 -4.05 -15.93
C ALA A 297 -23.68 -3.28 -17.26
N PHE A 298 -22.77 -3.56 -18.19
CA PHE A 298 -22.70 -2.90 -19.49
C PHE A 298 -23.04 -3.82 -20.67
N SER A 299 -23.81 -4.90 -20.43
CA SER A 299 -24.21 -5.87 -21.47
C SER A 299 -24.96 -5.22 -22.64
N GLY A 300 -25.73 -4.14 -22.39
CA GLY A 300 -26.39 -3.33 -23.43
C GLY A 300 -25.44 -2.40 -24.22
N LEU A 301 -24.23 -2.18 -23.76
CA LEU A 301 -23.22 -1.29 -24.36
C LEU A 301 -21.82 -1.94 -24.29
N PRO A 302 -21.58 -3.03 -25.06
CA PRO A 302 -20.38 -3.85 -24.92
C PRO A 302 -19.05 -3.08 -25.07
N LEU A 303 -19.00 -2.06 -25.95
CA LEU A 303 -17.84 -1.21 -26.14
C LEU A 303 -17.48 -0.42 -24.86
N ILE A 304 -18.50 0.06 -24.12
CA ILE A 304 -18.29 0.78 -22.88
C ILE A 304 -17.74 -0.18 -21.81
N GLY A 305 -18.35 -1.37 -21.67
CA GLY A 305 -17.85 -2.41 -20.77
C GLY A 305 -16.39 -2.80 -21.05
N TYR A 306 -16.03 -2.91 -22.36
CA TYR A 306 -14.66 -3.16 -22.78
C TYR A 306 -13.70 -2.06 -22.33
N VAL A 307 -14.01 -0.80 -22.64
CA VAL A 307 -13.18 0.36 -22.31
C VAL A 307 -13.02 0.50 -20.80
N LEU A 308 -14.11 0.32 -20.04
CA LEU A 308 -14.07 0.39 -18.56
C LEU A 308 -13.23 -0.74 -17.96
N SER A 309 -13.32 -1.95 -18.47
CA SER A 309 -12.47 -3.07 -18.05
C SER A 309 -11.00 -2.77 -18.31
N LEU A 310 -10.66 -2.27 -19.49
CA LEU A 310 -9.29 -1.85 -19.82
C LEU A 310 -8.79 -0.74 -18.89
N MET A 311 -9.60 0.28 -18.65
CA MET A 311 -9.27 1.39 -17.73
C MET A 311 -9.09 0.90 -16.29
N PHE A 312 -9.90 -0.06 -15.86
CA PHE A 312 -9.82 -0.63 -14.52
C PHE A 312 -8.50 -1.39 -14.30
N TYR A 313 -8.11 -2.27 -15.24
CA TYR A 313 -6.83 -2.97 -15.11
C TYR A 313 -5.61 -2.06 -15.33
N ALA A 314 -5.73 -1.00 -16.12
CA ALA A 314 -4.73 0.05 -16.17
C ALA A 314 -4.58 0.75 -14.81
N LEU A 315 -5.68 1.12 -14.18
CA LEU A 315 -5.70 1.72 -12.83
C LEU A 315 -5.05 0.80 -11.80
N LEU A 316 -5.41 -0.49 -11.76
CA LEU A 316 -4.79 -1.47 -10.86
C LEU A 316 -3.29 -1.60 -11.07
N THR A 317 -2.86 -1.67 -12.34
CA THR A 317 -1.43 -1.76 -12.68
C THR A 317 -0.67 -0.53 -12.23
N LEU A 318 -1.23 0.67 -12.42
CA LEU A 318 -0.61 1.92 -11.96
C LEU A 318 -0.53 1.99 -10.43
N ALA A 319 -1.59 1.60 -9.72
CA ALA A 319 -1.62 1.54 -8.26
C ALA A 319 -0.59 0.53 -7.72
N ALA A 320 -0.50 -0.65 -8.32
CA ALA A 320 0.49 -1.65 -7.96
C ALA A 320 1.92 -1.17 -8.22
N LEU A 321 2.17 -0.54 -9.37
CA LEU A 321 3.50 -0.05 -9.76
C LEU A 321 4.00 1.07 -8.83
N THR A 322 3.16 2.02 -8.42
CA THR A 322 3.55 3.08 -7.49
C THR A 322 3.98 2.54 -6.14
N SER A 323 3.28 1.54 -5.61
CA SER A 323 3.64 0.87 -4.36
C SER A 323 4.92 0.03 -4.50
N LEU A 324 5.09 -0.71 -5.62
CA LEU A 324 6.32 -1.46 -5.89
C LEU A 324 7.55 -0.56 -5.97
N ILE A 325 7.44 0.62 -6.58
CA ILE A 325 8.53 1.60 -6.67
C ILE A 325 8.99 1.99 -5.27
N SER A 326 8.08 2.25 -4.34
CA SER A 326 8.43 2.64 -2.97
C SER A 326 9.04 1.50 -2.16
N LEU A 327 8.48 0.30 -2.25
CA LEU A 327 9.00 -0.89 -1.57
C LEU A 327 10.40 -1.26 -2.08
N HIS A 328 10.60 -1.23 -3.38
CA HIS A 328 11.90 -1.50 -4.02
C HIS A 328 12.94 -0.45 -3.62
N GLU A 329 12.56 0.83 -3.51
CA GLU A 329 13.46 1.91 -3.11
C GLU A 329 14.00 1.72 -1.70
N VAL A 330 13.19 1.22 -0.73
CA VAL A 330 13.64 0.93 0.64
C VAL A 330 14.85 0.01 0.62
N SER A 331 14.72 -1.10 -0.09
CA SER A 331 15.77 -2.12 -0.21
C SER A 331 16.98 -1.60 -1.00
N THR A 332 16.73 -0.88 -2.10
CA THR A 332 17.81 -0.30 -2.92
C THR A 332 18.63 0.73 -2.11
N ALA A 333 17.96 1.61 -1.37
CA ALA A 333 18.64 2.60 -0.54
C ALA A 333 19.49 1.93 0.55
N TYR A 334 18.98 0.84 1.16
CA TYR A 334 19.73 0.08 2.15
C TYR A 334 20.98 -0.55 1.55
N PHE A 335 20.87 -1.31 0.45
CA PHE A 335 22.03 -1.97 -0.16
C PHE A 335 23.04 -0.98 -0.70
N TYR A 336 22.58 0.09 -1.35
CA TYR A 336 23.46 1.15 -1.86
C TYR A 336 24.32 1.79 -0.75
N GLU A 337 23.68 2.16 0.38
CA GLU A 337 24.39 2.86 1.46
C GLU A 337 25.17 1.92 2.40
N GLN A 338 24.67 0.71 2.64
CA GLN A 338 25.30 -0.22 3.59
C GLN A 338 26.52 -0.90 3.00
N PHE A 339 26.46 -1.28 1.73
CA PHE A 339 27.54 -2.00 1.06
C PHE A 339 28.44 -1.12 0.19
N HIS A 340 28.19 0.21 0.17
CA HIS A 340 28.95 1.18 -0.60
C HIS A 340 29.05 0.84 -2.11
N ILE A 341 28.06 0.17 -2.67
CA ILE A 341 27.93 -0.15 -4.10
C ILE A 341 27.18 0.97 -4.82
N THR A 342 27.25 1.00 -6.15
CA THR A 342 26.49 2.00 -6.91
C THR A 342 24.99 1.74 -6.84
N ARG A 343 24.18 2.79 -6.97
CA ARG A 343 22.72 2.68 -6.98
C ARG A 343 22.21 1.68 -8.03
N LYS A 344 22.83 1.65 -9.21
CA LYS A 344 22.48 0.70 -10.29
C LYS A 344 22.74 -0.75 -9.86
N GLN A 345 23.89 -1.02 -9.23
CA GLN A 345 24.20 -2.36 -8.73
C GLN A 345 23.24 -2.79 -7.61
N ALA A 346 22.94 -1.90 -6.67
CA ALA A 346 21.96 -2.17 -5.61
C ALA A 346 20.57 -2.45 -6.19
N ALA A 347 20.11 -1.66 -7.15
CA ALA A 347 18.82 -1.88 -7.82
C ALA A 347 18.76 -3.22 -8.55
N TRP A 348 19.82 -3.61 -9.29
CA TRP A 348 19.89 -4.92 -9.92
C TRP A 348 19.88 -6.06 -8.90
N LEU A 349 20.65 -5.95 -7.82
CA LEU A 349 20.67 -6.95 -6.75
C LEU A 349 19.25 -7.16 -6.19
N VAL A 350 18.57 -6.08 -5.82
CA VAL A 350 17.21 -6.14 -5.28
C VAL A 350 16.25 -6.74 -6.32
N THR A 351 16.30 -6.29 -7.57
CA THR A 351 15.43 -6.80 -8.64
C THR A 351 15.62 -8.30 -8.85
N ILE A 352 16.86 -8.79 -8.97
CA ILE A 352 17.14 -10.20 -9.16
C ILE A 352 16.63 -11.03 -7.97
N CYS A 353 16.95 -10.62 -6.76
CA CYS A 353 16.50 -11.34 -5.56
C CYS A 353 14.97 -11.35 -5.42
N THR A 354 14.30 -10.21 -5.71
CA THR A 354 12.84 -10.14 -5.64
C THR A 354 12.16 -10.88 -6.80
N CYS A 355 12.77 -10.97 -7.98
CA CYS A 355 12.32 -11.88 -9.06
C CYS A 355 12.37 -13.34 -8.61
N ILE A 356 13.43 -13.77 -7.94
CA ILE A 356 13.56 -15.14 -7.41
C ILE A 356 12.47 -15.40 -6.37
N ILE A 357 12.30 -14.50 -5.38
CA ILE A 357 11.24 -14.62 -4.37
C ILE A 357 9.86 -14.66 -5.03
N GLY A 358 9.59 -13.76 -5.97
CA GLY A 358 8.32 -13.70 -6.69
C GLY A 358 8.05 -14.96 -7.50
N ALA A 359 9.07 -15.52 -8.17
CA ALA A 359 8.94 -16.78 -8.90
C ALA A 359 8.56 -17.93 -7.96
N PHE A 360 9.24 -18.10 -6.83
CA PHE A 360 8.88 -19.12 -5.83
C PHE A 360 7.48 -18.89 -5.24
N CYS A 361 7.13 -17.66 -4.93
CA CYS A 361 5.77 -17.32 -4.46
C CYS A 361 4.71 -17.66 -5.51
N SER A 362 4.94 -17.32 -6.77
CA SER A 362 4.03 -17.62 -7.87
C SER A 362 3.86 -19.12 -8.08
N LEU A 363 4.95 -19.87 -8.11
CA LEU A 363 4.93 -21.33 -8.28
C LEU A 363 4.26 -22.05 -7.12
N SER A 364 4.30 -21.49 -5.90
CA SER A 364 3.66 -22.07 -4.71
C SER A 364 2.12 -21.97 -4.72
N LEU A 365 1.52 -21.23 -5.66
CA LEU A 365 0.07 -21.02 -5.77
C LEU A 365 -0.66 -22.13 -6.54
N GLY A 366 -0.04 -23.29 -6.72
CA GLY A 366 -0.66 -24.47 -7.32
C GLY A 366 0.08 -25.02 -8.55
N ALA A 367 1.16 -24.37 -8.99
CA ALA A 367 1.99 -24.91 -10.07
C ALA A 367 2.98 -25.99 -9.59
N VAL A 368 3.41 -25.92 -8.32
CA VAL A 368 4.37 -26.86 -7.70
C VAL A 368 3.93 -27.21 -6.27
N ASP A 369 3.44 -28.42 -6.06
CA ASP A 369 2.91 -28.89 -4.76
C ASP A 369 3.97 -28.94 -3.64
N GLY A 370 5.26 -29.03 -3.96
CA GLY A 370 6.36 -29.08 -3.00
C GLY A 370 6.73 -27.74 -2.35
N LEU A 371 6.17 -26.62 -2.82
CA LEU A 371 6.46 -25.27 -2.31
C LEU A 371 5.43 -24.80 -1.26
N GLN A 372 5.04 -25.69 -0.36
CA GLN A 372 4.14 -25.39 0.75
C GLN A 372 4.86 -25.54 2.09
N ILE A 373 4.60 -24.63 3.03
CA ILE A 373 5.10 -24.66 4.40
C ILE A 373 3.89 -24.78 5.33
N ALA A 374 3.83 -25.85 6.12
CA ALA A 374 2.71 -26.15 7.02
C ALA A 374 1.33 -26.10 6.33
N GLY A 375 1.23 -26.60 5.08
CA GLY A 375 -0.03 -26.63 4.31
C GLY A 375 -0.43 -25.27 3.71
N ARG A 376 0.41 -24.26 3.79
CA ARG A 376 0.19 -22.92 3.19
C ARG A 376 1.19 -22.68 2.07
N SER A 377 0.75 -22.02 1.01
CA SER A 377 1.64 -21.57 -0.06
C SER A 377 2.71 -20.60 0.49
N LEU A 378 3.89 -20.60 -0.12
CA LEU A 378 4.96 -19.68 0.26
C LEU A 378 4.52 -18.20 0.16
N PHE A 379 3.67 -17.88 -0.81
CA PHE A 379 3.01 -16.58 -0.93
C PHE A 379 2.24 -16.22 0.34
N SER A 380 1.36 -17.12 0.81
CA SER A 380 0.56 -16.90 2.01
C SER A 380 1.40 -16.83 3.29
N VAL A 381 2.51 -17.57 3.34
CA VAL A 381 3.46 -17.50 4.47
C VAL A 381 4.14 -16.13 4.52
N PHE A 382 4.62 -15.61 3.39
CA PHE A 382 5.26 -14.28 3.37
C PHE A 382 4.25 -13.16 3.66
N ASP A 383 3.04 -13.24 3.11
CA ASP A 383 1.97 -12.28 3.43
C ASP A 383 1.63 -12.29 4.92
N PHE A 384 1.46 -13.46 5.52
CA PHE A 384 1.21 -13.63 6.95
C PHE A 384 2.35 -13.06 7.81
N VAL A 385 3.60 -13.46 7.54
CA VAL A 385 4.75 -13.05 8.35
C VAL A 385 4.98 -11.54 8.26
N THR A 386 4.91 -10.97 7.06
CA THR A 386 5.13 -9.54 6.89
C THR A 386 3.94 -8.75 7.39
N GLY A 387 2.72 -9.10 7.00
CA GLY A 387 1.52 -8.33 7.31
C GLY A 387 1.07 -8.45 8.77
N GLN A 388 1.12 -9.67 9.34
CA GLN A 388 0.56 -9.91 10.68
C GLN A 388 1.60 -9.94 11.79
N ILE A 389 2.90 -10.08 11.48
CA ILE A 389 3.95 -10.07 12.49
C ILE A 389 4.86 -8.86 12.34
N PHE A 390 5.54 -8.71 11.19
CA PHE A 390 6.59 -7.71 11.05
C PHE A 390 6.07 -6.28 11.09
N LEU A 391 4.94 -6.00 10.43
CA LEU A 391 4.36 -4.65 10.42
C LEU A 391 3.90 -4.20 11.81
N PRO A 392 3.08 -4.96 12.55
CA PRO A 392 2.68 -4.55 13.90
C PRO A 392 3.87 -4.43 14.85
N VAL A 393 4.81 -5.39 14.83
CA VAL A 393 6.01 -5.34 15.67
C VAL A 393 6.87 -4.13 15.33
N GLY A 394 7.12 -3.87 14.04
CA GLY A 394 7.88 -2.71 13.57
C GLY A 394 7.23 -1.39 13.98
N GLY A 395 5.92 -1.25 13.81
CA GLY A 395 5.17 -0.06 14.20
C GLY A 395 5.14 0.17 15.71
N PHE A 396 4.94 -0.88 16.49
CA PHE A 396 5.02 -0.83 17.95
C PHE A 396 6.39 -0.35 18.42
N LEU A 397 7.46 -0.96 17.91
CA LEU A 397 8.83 -0.60 18.25
C LEU A 397 9.18 0.84 17.78
N THR A 398 8.66 1.28 16.64
CA THR A 398 8.80 2.67 16.16
C THR A 398 8.17 3.67 17.13
N CYS A 399 6.97 3.37 17.63
CA CYS A 399 6.32 4.20 18.64
C CYS A 399 7.08 4.23 19.97
N LEU A 400 7.59 3.08 20.43
CA LEU A 400 8.44 3.02 21.62
C LEU A 400 9.73 3.81 21.43
N PHE A 401 10.37 3.66 20.28
CA PHE A 401 11.62 4.36 19.97
C PHE A 401 11.42 5.87 20.02
N LEU A 402 10.45 6.41 19.28
CA LEU A 402 10.27 7.86 19.20
C LEU A 402 9.59 8.44 20.44
N GLY A 403 8.64 7.71 21.01
CA GLY A 403 7.88 8.16 22.17
C GLY A 403 8.68 8.18 23.48
N TRP A 404 9.56 7.18 23.67
CA TRP A 404 10.18 6.96 24.97
C TRP A 404 11.72 7.02 24.93
N PHE A 405 12.35 6.59 23.83
CA PHE A 405 13.80 6.50 23.77
C PHE A 405 14.45 7.78 23.22
N VAL A 406 13.93 8.35 22.14
CA VAL A 406 14.49 9.56 21.52
C VAL A 406 14.25 10.78 22.42
N PRO A 407 15.26 11.63 22.65
CA PRO A 407 15.09 12.84 23.43
C PRO A 407 13.97 13.73 22.89
N ARG A 408 13.06 14.13 23.78
CA ARG A 408 11.88 14.95 23.45
C ARG A 408 12.26 16.21 22.64
N GLN A 409 13.43 16.79 22.90
CA GLN A 409 13.88 17.99 22.19
C GLN A 409 14.09 17.71 20.70
N ILE A 410 14.73 16.59 20.33
CA ILE A 410 14.94 16.19 18.93
C ILE A 410 13.59 16.02 18.22
N VAL A 411 12.65 15.34 18.87
CA VAL A 411 11.29 15.13 18.32
C VAL A 411 10.56 16.45 18.13
N LYS A 412 10.71 17.38 19.08
CA LYS A 412 10.09 18.71 19.01
C LYS A 412 10.71 19.56 17.90
N ASP A 413 12.03 19.55 17.79
CA ASP A 413 12.77 20.33 16.78
C ASP A 413 12.38 19.88 15.37
N GLU A 414 12.34 18.57 15.13
CA GLU A 414 11.86 18.02 13.85
C GLU A 414 10.38 18.35 13.60
N PHE A 415 9.51 18.20 14.59
CA PHE A 415 8.08 18.46 14.46
C PHE A 415 7.78 19.94 14.16
N THR A 416 8.53 20.86 14.77
CA THR A 416 8.35 22.31 14.63
C THR A 416 9.25 22.95 13.59
N ASN A 417 9.98 22.18 12.79
CA ASN A 417 11.04 22.68 11.89
C ASN A 417 11.98 23.65 12.62
N TRP A 418 12.57 23.17 13.71
CA TRP A 418 13.48 23.94 14.57
C TRP A 418 12.89 25.27 15.07
N GLY A 419 11.60 25.25 15.46
CA GLY A 419 10.89 26.38 16.05
C GLY A 419 10.30 27.37 15.03
N THR A 420 10.44 27.12 13.71
CA THR A 420 9.79 27.98 12.68
C THR A 420 8.28 27.76 12.62
N LEU A 421 7.76 26.64 13.09
CA LEU A 421 6.34 26.32 13.12
C LEU A 421 5.80 26.35 14.55
N LYS A 422 4.55 26.81 14.71
CA LYS A 422 3.85 26.70 15.99
C LYS A 422 3.62 25.22 16.34
N GLY A 423 4.15 24.77 17.46
CA GLY A 423 3.99 23.40 17.96
C GLY A 423 2.64 23.10 18.63
N THR A 424 1.52 23.66 18.13
CA THR A 424 0.20 23.58 18.76
C THR A 424 -0.23 22.14 19.04
N PHE A 425 -0.03 21.24 18.09
CA PHE A 425 -0.41 19.83 18.23
C PHE A 425 0.70 18.91 18.75
N PHE A 426 1.86 19.44 19.12
CA PHE A 426 3.01 18.61 19.54
C PHE A 426 2.70 17.76 20.79
N LYS A 427 2.01 18.32 21.79
CA LYS A 427 1.66 17.57 23.02
C LYS A 427 0.69 16.42 22.71
N THR A 428 -0.33 16.66 21.88
CA THR A 428 -1.31 15.65 21.43
C THR A 428 -0.63 14.57 20.61
N TYR A 429 0.22 14.95 19.67
CA TYR A 429 1.03 14.02 18.87
C TYR A 429 1.91 13.12 19.76
N LEU A 430 2.66 13.73 20.69
CA LEU A 430 3.56 12.95 21.55
C LEU A 430 2.78 12.03 22.51
N PHE A 431 1.63 12.45 23.01
CA PHE A 431 0.72 11.61 23.80
C PHE A 431 0.22 10.42 22.97
N SER A 432 -0.22 10.68 21.74
CA SER A 432 -0.67 9.61 20.83
C SER A 432 0.41 8.57 20.59
N VAL A 433 1.62 9.00 20.21
CA VAL A 433 2.75 8.09 19.94
C VAL A 433 3.21 7.31 21.18
N ARG A 434 3.10 7.90 22.38
CA ARG A 434 3.51 7.24 23.63
C ARG A 434 2.52 6.20 24.12
N TYR A 435 1.23 6.46 23.97
CA TYR A 435 0.19 5.66 24.63
C TYR A 435 -0.83 5.10 23.66
N VAL A 436 -1.44 5.94 22.83
CA VAL A 436 -2.55 5.52 21.95
C VAL A 436 -2.05 4.58 20.85
N CYS A 437 -1.03 4.98 20.11
CA CYS A 437 -0.53 4.17 18.99
C CYS A 437 -0.02 2.80 19.45
N PRO A 438 0.84 2.67 20.49
CA PRO A 438 1.27 1.34 20.95
C PRO A 438 0.12 0.46 21.41
N LEU A 439 -0.88 1.04 22.11
CA LEU A 439 -2.05 0.30 22.54
C LEU A 439 -2.88 -0.19 21.35
N CYS A 440 -3.16 0.68 20.37
CA CYS A 440 -3.88 0.30 19.16
C CYS A 440 -3.16 -0.79 18.38
N ILE A 441 -1.85 -0.69 18.20
CA ILE A 441 -1.05 -1.70 17.48
C ILE A 441 -1.05 -3.02 18.25
N LEU A 442 -0.97 -3.00 19.56
CA LEU A 442 -1.09 -4.20 20.37
C LEU A 442 -2.46 -4.88 20.22
N LEU A 443 -3.55 -4.09 20.18
CA LEU A 443 -4.90 -4.61 19.94
C LEU A 443 -5.00 -5.25 18.55
N ILE A 444 -4.46 -4.63 17.50
CA ILE A 444 -4.38 -5.21 16.15
C ILE A 444 -3.65 -6.56 16.21
N PHE A 445 -2.51 -6.60 16.87
CA PHE A 445 -1.70 -7.81 16.97
C PHE A 445 -2.44 -8.93 17.69
N LEU A 446 -3.07 -8.65 18.83
CA LEU A 446 -3.84 -9.64 19.59
C LEU A 446 -5.05 -10.17 18.79
N HIS A 447 -5.75 -9.29 18.08
CA HIS A 447 -6.87 -9.68 17.20
C HIS A 447 -6.43 -10.61 16.07
N GLN A 448 -5.32 -10.30 15.41
CA GLN A 448 -4.80 -11.12 14.31
C GLN A 448 -4.42 -12.55 14.75
N PHE A 449 -4.09 -12.74 16.03
CA PHE A 449 -3.81 -14.07 16.61
C PHE A 449 -5.03 -14.72 17.28
N GLY A 450 -6.22 -14.12 17.16
CA GLY A 450 -7.47 -14.68 17.70
C GLY A 450 -7.53 -14.70 19.23
N VAL A 451 -6.81 -13.78 19.88
CA VAL A 451 -6.82 -13.60 21.34
C VAL A 451 -7.97 -12.69 21.79
N LEU A 452 -8.41 -11.80 20.89
CA LEU A 452 -9.53 -10.85 21.07
C LEU A 452 -10.60 -11.09 20.04
#